data_a93dce5cb7d96bbf73e7df29ea792dca
#
_entry.id   a93dce5cb7d96bbf73e7df29ea792dca
#
_cell.length_a   1.000
_cell.length_b   1.000
_cell.length_c   1.000
_cell.angle_alpha   90.00
_cell.angle_beta   90.00
_cell.angle_gamma   90.00
#
_symmetry.space_group_name_H-M   'P 1'
#
loop_
_entity.id
_entity.type
_entity.pdbx_description
1 polymer ?
#
loop_
_entity_poly.entity_id
_entity_poly.type
_entity_poly.pdbx_seq_one_letter_code
_entity_poly.pdbx_strand_id
1 'polypeptide(L)'
;EVQSRKCYEVAIKHGKPVIVMEPVKGGTLADVPAEVRESFAAYHPDLSVPSWAIRFVASLDNVAMVLSGMSNMEQLMDNISYMKEFVPMNAEETELVHKAAEMIKDSIAIPCTGCSYCTEGCPMQIAIPDLFRVYNKSKRGEITDVEANEEYRQLTESGGKARECLACGQCQVACPQHLEIINYLNDVAKCMEKQ
;
A
#
# COMPACT_ATOMS: atom_id res chain seq x y z
N GLU A 1 -3.34 -7.59 7.88
CA GLU A 1 -3.04 -8.35 6.68
C GLU A 1 -3.14 -9.83 6.87
N VAL A 2 -3.58 -10.50 5.81
CA VAL A 2 -4.20 -11.81 5.91
C VAL A 2 -3.26 -12.92 6.37
N GLN A 3 -1.94 -12.83 6.24
CA GLN A 3 -1.07 -13.96 6.60
C GLN A 3 0.30 -13.59 7.18
N SER A 4 0.80 -12.39 6.98
CA SER A 4 2.20 -12.08 7.26
C SER A 4 2.62 -12.32 8.70
N ARG A 5 1.87 -11.83 9.67
CA ARG A 5 2.20 -11.98 11.10
C ARG A 5 2.19 -13.43 11.56
N LYS A 6 1.14 -14.19 11.22
CA LYS A 6 1.03 -15.60 11.60
C LYS A 6 2.14 -16.46 10.97
N CYS A 7 2.46 -16.20 9.69
CA CYS A 7 3.55 -16.89 9.01
C CYS A 7 4.90 -16.57 9.66
N TYR A 8 5.15 -15.31 10.02
CA TYR A 8 6.34 -14.88 10.74
C TYR A 8 6.46 -15.57 12.10
N GLU A 9 5.39 -15.58 12.91
CA GLU A 9 5.36 -16.24 14.22
C GLU A 9 5.65 -17.74 14.12
N VAL A 10 5.13 -18.40 13.08
CA VAL A 10 5.43 -19.84 12.82
C VAL A 10 6.89 -20.02 12.43
N ALA A 11 7.45 -19.17 11.58
CA ALA A 11 8.86 -19.23 11.18
C ALA A 11 9.78 -19.07 12.39
N ILE A 12 9.53 -18.10 13.27
CA ILE A 12 10.26 -17.91 14.52
C ILE A 12 10.18 -19.17 15.40
N LYS A 13 8.95 -19.68 15.63
CA LYS A 13 8.75 -20.89 16.44
C LYS A 13 9.57 -22.09 15.96
N HIS A 14 9.81 -22.18 14.66
CA HIS A 14 10.60 -23.25 14.05
C HIS A 14 12.06 -22.88 13.78
N GLY A 15 12.52 -21.72 14.24
CA GLY A 15 13.91 -21.25 14.05
C GLY A 15 14.30 -21.08 12.58
N LYS A 16 13.33 -20.73 11.71
CA LYS A 16 13.57 -20.54 10.27
C LYS A 16 13.80 -19.06 9.98
N PRO A 17 14.87 -18.71 9.22
CA PRO A 17 15.09 -17.33 8.81
C PRO A 17 13.96 -16.85 7.88
N VAL A 18 13.63 -15.57 7.98
CA VAL A 18 12.60 -14.92 7.19
C VAL A 18 13.21 -13.98 6.17
N ILE A 19 12.76 -14.07 4.93
CA ILE A 19 13.04 -13.08 3.88
C ILE A 19 11.76 -12.29 3.65
N VAL A 20 11.83 -10.97 3.83
CA VAL A 20 10.66 -10.09 3.68
C VAL A 20 10.63 -9.54 2.25
N MET A 21 9.50 -9.72 1.57
CA MET A 21 9.19 -9.11 0.28
C MET A 21 8.22 -7.94 0.47
N GLU A 22 8.25 -6.99 -0.46
CA GLU A 22 7.36 -5.82 -0.47
C GLU A 22 7.32 -5.04 0.87
N PRO A 23 8.48 -4.63 1.42
CA PRO A 23 8.53 -3.94 2.71
C PRO A 23 7.71 -2.64 2.73
N VAL A 24 7.52 -2.00 1.57
CA VAL A 24 6.73 -0.76 1.39
C VAL A 24 5.37 -0.99 0.72
N LYS A 25 4.90 -2.25 0.63
CA LYS A 25 3.56 -2.63 0.12
C LYS A 25 3.23 -1.99 -1.23
N GLY A 26 4.07 -2.26 -2.24
CA GLY A 26 3.86 -1.72 -3.59
C GLY A 26 3.93 -0.19 -3.66
N GLY A 27 4.61 0.46 -2.70
CA GLY A 27 4.73 1.91 -2.62
C GLY A 27 3.73 2.59 -1.68
N THR A 28 2.69 1.90 -1.22
CA THR A 28 1.68 2.49 -0.31
C THR A 28 2.29 3.10 0.96
N LEU A 29 3.35 2.50 1.51
CA LEU A 29 4.03 3.01 2.71
C LEU A 29 5.11 4.05 2.39
N ALA A 30 5.29 4.42 1.12
CA ALA A 30 6.12 5.54 0.72
C ALA A 30 5.30 6.84 0.59
N ASP A 31 3.99 6.72 0.36
CA ASP A 31 3.05 7.83 0.26
C ASP A 31 2.01 7.72 1.39
N VAL A 32 2.34 8.31 2.52
CA VAL A 32 1.56 8.24 3.76
C VAL A 32 0.86 9.60 4.04
N PRO A 33 -0.21 9.62 4.86
CA PRO A 33 -0.85 10.86 5.29
C PRO A 33 0.13 11.89 5.85
N ALA A 34 -0.19 13.19 5.68
CA ALA A 34 0.67 14.29 6.11
C ALA A 34 1.06 14.19 7.59
N GLU A 35 0.10 13.89 8.46
CA GLU A 35 0.30 13.73 9.91
C GLU A 35 1.33 12.63 10.26
N VAL A 36 1.32 11.53 9.50
CA VAL A 36 2.32 10.45 9.66
C VAL A 36 3.69 10.92 9.22
N ARG A 37 3.77 11.61 8.07
CA ARG A 37 5.01 12.18 7.53
C ARG A 37 5.63 13.18 8.51
N GLU A 38 4.81 14.08 9.06
CA GLU A 38 5.22 15.06 10.05
C GLU A 38 5.73 14.41 11.34
N SER A 39 5.06 13.36 11.83
CA SER A 39 5.48 12.64 13.03
C SER A 39 6.83 11.94 12.84
N PHE A 40 7.07 11.35 11.67
CA PHE A 40 8.35 10.74 11.32
C PHE A 40 9.47 11.80 11.21
N ALA A 41 9.19 12.91 10.52
CA ALA A 41 10.15 14.01 10.36
C ALA A 41 10.47 14.70 11.68
N ALA A 42 9.52 14.79 12.60
CA ALA A 42 9.76 15.35 13.94
C ALA A 42 10.72 14.49 14.78
N TYR A 43 10.71 13.18 14.58
CA TYR A 43 11.60 12.25 15.30
C TYR A 43 12.96 12.11 14.63
N HIS A 44 12.97 11.89 13.30
CA HIS A 44 14.17 11.78 12.48
C HIS A 44 14.02 12.57 11.16
N PRO A 45 14.43 13.84 11.15
CA PRO A 45 14.24 14.71 9.99
C PRO A 45 15.05 14.27 8.75
N ASP A 46 16.13 13.52 8.95
CA ASP A 46 17.03 13.09 7.88
C ASP A 46 16.63 11.73 7.25
N LEU A 47 15.60 11.07 7.80
CA LEU A 47 15.15 9.78 7.30
C LEU A 47 13.93 9.93 6.37
N SER A 48 13.98 9.24 5.23
CA SER A 48 12.84 9.17 4.30
C SER A 48 11.66 8.40 4.90
N VAL A 49 10.45 8.67 4.42
CA VAL A 49 9.25 7.92 4.84
C VAL A 49 9.38 6.41 4.58
N PRO A 50 9.85 5.94 3.38
CA PRO A 50 10.05 4.50 3.14
C PRO A 50 11.01 3.83 4.10
N SER A 51 12.01 4.57 4.60
CA SER A 51 13.01 4.02 5.54
C SER A 51 12.38 3.45 6.81
N TRP A 52 11.30 4.04 7.31
CA TRP A 52 10.59 3.57 8.50
C TRP A 52 10.01 2.17 8.30
N ALA A 53 9.40 1.90 7.14
CA ALA A 53 8.86 0.57 6.82
C ALA A 53 9.97 -0.47 6.64
N ILE A 54 11.07 -0.11 5.96
CA ILE A 54 12.19 -1.03 5.70
C ILE A 54 12.96 -1.31 6.99
N ARG A 55 13.27 -0.29 7.79
CA ARG A 55 13.94 -0.45 9.08
C ARG A 55 13.09 -1.25 10.06
N PHE A 56 11.77 -1.05 10.07
CA PHE A 56 10.86 -1.82 10.93
C PHE A 56 10.99 -3.32 10.66
N VAL A 57 10.84 -3.76 9.41
CA VAL A 57 10.92 -5.18 9.09
C VAL A 57 12.33 -5.74 9.27
N ALA A 58 13.37 -4.94 9.02
CA ALA A 58 14.76 -5.33 9.24
C ALA A 58 15.11 -5.44 10.74
N SER A 59 14.35 -4.77 11.62
CA SER A 59 14.54 -4.83 13.07
C SER A 59 13.85 -6.04 13.72
N LEU A 60 13.04 -6.78 12.97
CA LEU A 60 12.33 -7.95 13.49
C LEU A 60 13.30 -9.12 13.68
N ASP A 61 13.14 -9.87 14.76
CA ASP A 61 13.92 -11.08 15.02
C ASP A 61 13.82 -12.06 13.86
N ASN A 62 14.95 -12.73 13.57
CA ASN A 62 15.00 -13.80 12.57
C ASN A 62 14.75 -13.35 11.11
N VAL A 63 14.67 -12.05 10.83
CA VAL A 63 14.69 -11.53 9.46
C VAL A 63 16.13 -11.51 8.96
N ALA A 64 16.40 -12.34 7.96
CA ALA A 64 17.73 -12.48 7.36
C ALA A 64 17.95 -11.52 6.18
N MET A 65 16.87 -11.11 5.50
CA MET A 65 16.95 -10.26 4.31
C MET A 65 15.63 -9.51 4.09
N VAL A 66 15.77 -8.27 3.61
CA VAL A 66 14.65 -7.45 3.14
C VAL A 66 14.86 -7.16 1.65
N LEU A 67 13.89 -7.55 0.82
CA LEU A 67 13.92 -7.34 -0.63
C LEU A 67 13.14 -6.07 -0.96
N SER A 68 13.84 -5.02 -1.36
CA SER A 68 13.23 -3.75 -1.77
C SER A 68 13.26 -3.60 -3.29
N GLY A 69 12.11 -3.25 -3.89
CA GLY A 69 11.95 -3.01 -5.32
C GLY A 69 12.31 -1.57 -5.68
N MET A 70 13.61 -1.27 -5.76
CA MET A 70 14.10 0.06 -6.17
C MET A 70 14.07 0.19 -7.69
N SER A 71 13.45 1.25 -8.20
CA SER A 71 13.30 1.52 -9.64
C SER A 71 14.18 2.64 -10.17
N ASN A 72 14.84 3.38 -9.29
CA ASN A 72 15.75 4.47 -9.66
C ASN A 72 16.92 4.60 -8.68
N MET A 73 17.90 5.42 -9.04
CA MET A 73 19.12 5.61 -8.26
C MET A 73 18.86 6.29 -6.91
N GLU A 74 17.88 7.19 -6.85
CA GLU A 74 17.51 7.90 -5.61
C GLU A 74 17.02 6.92 -4.55
N GLN A 75 16.11 6.02 -4.89
CA GLN A 75 15.61 4.98 -3.99
C GLN A 75 16.73 4.02 -3.53
N LEU A 76 17.67 3.69 -4.43
CA LEU A 76 18.82 2.85 -4.09
C LEU A 76 19.71 3.56 -3.06
N MET A 77 20.06 4.81 -3.32
CA MET A 77 20.92 5.60 -2.42
C MET A 77 20.24 5.85 -1.07
N ASP A 78 18.94 6.11 -1.07
CA ASP A 78 18.16 6.23 0.16
C ASP A 78 18.24 4.94 0.98
N ASN A 79 17.93 3.79 0.39
CA ASN A 79 17.99 2.51 1.09
C ASN A 79 19.41 2.18 1.61
N ILE A 80 20.47 2.49 0.85
CA ILE A 80 21.85 2.30 1.28
C ILE A 80 22.18 3.20 2.48
N SER A 81 21.65 4.42 2.53
CA SER A 81 22.00 5.42 3.55
C SER A 81 21.75 4.93 4.97
N TYR A 82 20.68 4.18 5.21
CA TYR A 82 20.32 3.65 6.53
C TYR A 82 20.56 2.15 6.70
N MET A 83 20.79 1.40 5.61
CA MET A 83 21.05 -0.04 5.70
C MET A 83 22.54 -0.38 5.75
N LYS A 84 23.44 0.49 5.26
CA LYS A 84 24.90 0.25 5.26
C LYS A 84 25.45 0.10 6.67
N GLU A 85 24.97 0.90 7.62
CA GLU A 85 25.32 0.85 9.04
C GLU A 85 24.02 0.68 9.84
N PHE A 86 23.34 -0.44 9.58
CA PHE A 86 22.01 -0.67 10.10
C PHE A 86 21.98 -0.71 11.63
N VAL A 87 21.13 0.12 12.21
CA VAL A 87 20.79 0.11 13.62
C VAL A 87 19.32 -0.29 13.77
N PRO A 88 19.02 -1.38 14.51
CA PRO A 88 17.63 -1.76 14.79
C PRO A 88 16.85 -0.64 15.45
N MET A 89 15.56 -0.59 15.18
CA MET A 89 14.66 0.38 15.82
C MET A 89 14.63 0.19 17.33
N ASN A 90 14.66 1.30 18.06
CA ASN A 90 14.41 1.32 19.48
C ASN A 90 12.91 1.23 19.80
N ALA A 91 12.56 1.19 21.08
CA ALA A 91 11.17 1.04 21.51
C ALA A 91 10.28 2.24 21.13
N GLU A 92 10.83 3.46 21.14
CA GLU A 92 10.09 4.69 20.79
C GLU A 92 9.81 4.73 19.27
N GLU A 93 10.79 4.38 18.44
CA GLU A 93 10.63 4.26 16.99
C GLU A 93 9.59 3.18 16.64
N THR A 94 9.65 2.05 17.32
CA THR A 94 8.69 0.95 17.13
C THR A 94 7.27 1.39 17.48
N GLU A 95 7.08 2.07 18.59
CA GLU A 95 5.79 2.62 19.00
C GLU A 95 5.28 3.67 18.01
N LEU A 96 6.16 4.52 17.49
CA LEU A 96 5.81 5.50 16.47
C LEU A 96 5.32 4.84 15.18
N VAL A 97 5.99 3.76 14.74
CA VAL A 97 5.55 2.96 13.58
C VAL A 97 4.19 2.32 13.83
N HIS A 98 3.92 1.81 15.03
CA HIS A 98 2.61 1.23 15.34
C HIS A 98 1.49 2.28 15.28
N LYS A 99 1.70 3.47 15.85
CA LYS A 99 0.74 4.58 15.74
C LYS A 99 0.53 5.00 14.29
N ALA A 100 1.62 5.15 13.52
CA ALA A 100 1.55 5.45 12.10
C ALA A 100 0.75 4.38 11.32
N ALA A 101 0.92 3.10 11.64
CA ALA A 101 0.19 2.01 10.99
C ALA A 101 -1.32 2.08 11.25
N GLU A 102 -1.75 2.48 12.46
CA GLU A 102 -3.16 2.71 12.76
C GLU A 102 -3.71 3.91 11.98
N MET A 103 -3.00 5.05 11.97
CA MET A 103 -3.39 6.24 11.21
C MET A 103 -3.51 5.95 9.71
N ILE A 104 -2.53 5.24 9.13
CA ILE A 104 -2.55 4.83 7.72
C ILE A 104 -3.75 3.93 7.46
N LYS A 105 -4.01 2.93 8.31
CA LYS A 105 -5.14 2.02 8.17
C LYS A 105 -6.47 2.77 8.17
N ASP A 106 -6.64 3.73 9.05
CA ASP A 106 -7.86 4.52 9.17
C ASP A 106 -8.05 5.49 7.98
N SER A 107 -6.96 5.88 7.33
CA SER A 107 -6.98 6.75 6.14
C SER A 107 -7.28 6.01 4.83
N ILE A 108 -7.18 4.68 4.81
CA ILE A 108 -7.36 3.88 3.59
C ILE A 108 -8.80 3.39 3.49
N ALA A 109 -9.59 3.96 2.58
CA ALA A 109 -10.97 3.53 2.34
C ALA A 109 -11.03 2.14 1.67
N ILE A 110 -10.12 1.86 0.73
CA ILE A 110 -10.02 0.55 0.04
C ILE A 110 -8.59 0.03 0.21
N PRO A 111 -8.36 -1.08 0.96
CA PRO A 111 -7.02 -1.59 1.27
C PRO A 111 -6.40 -2.39 0.12
N CYS A 112 -6.39 -1.80 -1.09
CA CYS A 112 -5.81 -2.38 -2.29
C CYS A 112 -4.29 -2.17 -2.30
N THR A 113 -3.52 -3.25 -2.60
CA THR A 113 -2.05 -3.21 -2.69
C THR A 113 -1.52 -2.92 -4.10
N GLY A 114 -2.39 -2.72 -5.09
CA GLY A 114 -2.00 -2.41 -6.46
C GLY A 114 -1.36 -3.57 -7.24
N CYS A 115 -1.48 -4.82 -6.78
CA CYS A 115 -0.82 -5.98 -7.39
C CYS A 115 -1.33 -6.37 -8.79
N SER A 116 -2.46 -5.82 -9.24
CA SER A 116 -3.07 -5.96 -10.57
C SER A 116 -3.55 -7.35 -11.01
N TYR A 117 -3.48 -8.39 -10.16
CA TYR A 117 -4.00 -9.73 -10.52
C TYR A 117 -5.50 -9.75 -10.88
N CYS A 118 -6.25 -8.78 -10.41
CA CYS A 118 -7.69 -8.66 -10.69
C CYS A 118 -8.00 -8.10 -12.08
N THR A 119 -7.03 -7.50 -12.79
CA THR A 119 -7.26 -6.85 -14.08
C THR A 119 -7.26 -7.81 -15.25
N GLU A 120 -6.37 -8.83 -15.24
CA GLU A 120 -6.21 -9.78 -16.37
C GLU A 120 -7.49 -10.57 -16.67
N GLY A 121 -8.27 -10.91 -15.64
CA GLY A 121 -9.52 -11.65 -15.77
C GLY A 121 -10.77 -10.77 -15.91
N CYS A 122 -10.65 -9.45 -15.96
CA CYS A 122 -11.81 -8.57 -16.02
C CYS A 122 -12.37 -8.46 -17.46
N PRO A 123 -13.59 -8.99 -17.75
CA PRO A 123 -14.14 -8.95 -19.11
C PRO A 123 -14.46 -7.51 -19.57
N MET A 124 -14.64 -6.60 -18.63
CA MET A 124 -14.89 -5.17 -18.91
C MET A 124 -13.60 -4.34 -18.94
N GLN A 125 -12.44 -4.96 -18.76
CA GLN A 125 -11.14 -4.27 -18.76
C GLN A 125 -11.07 -3.08 -17.79
N ILE A 126 -11.71 -3.20 -16.63
CA ILE A 126 -11.72 -2.15 -15.60
C ILE A 126 -10.32 -2.09 -14.96
N ALA A 127 -9.72 -0.90 -14.94
CA ALA A 127 -8.43 -0.63 -14.28
C ALA A 127 -8.59 -0.58 -12.74
N ILE A 128 -9.04 -1.70 -12.14
CA ILE A 128 -9.50 -1.79 -10.75
C ILE A 128 -8.53 -1.15 -9.74
N PRO A 129 -7.22 -1.48 -9.73
CA PRO A 129 -6.29 -0.89 -8.76
C PRO A 129 -6.12 0.63 -8.92
N ASP A 130 -6.12 1.12 -10.15
CA ASP A 130 -5.97 2.55 -10.44
C ASP A 130 -7.21 3.33 -10.01
N LEU A 131 -8.40 2.80 -10.27
CA LEU A 131 -9.65 3.40 -9.79
C LEU A 131 -9.69 3.45 -8.26
N PHE A 132 -9.24 2.40 -7.58
CA PHE A 132 -9.15 2.36 -6.11
C PHE A 132 -8.13 3.36 -5.58
N ARG A 133 -7.01 3.56 -6.26
CA ARG A 133 -6.00 4.56 -5.92
C ARG A 133 -6.58 5.98 -5.99
N VAL A 134 -7.26 6.33 -7.07
CA VAL A 134 -7.93 7.64 -7.23
C VAL A 134 -8.98 7.84 -6.15
N TYR A 135 -9.81 6.82 -5.89
CA TYR A 135 -10.81 6.87 -4.83
C TYR A 135 -10.19 7.12 -3.44
N ASN A 136 -9.12 6.40 -3.10
CA ASN A 136 -8.42 6.59 -1.83
C ASN A 136 -7.82 8.00 -1.70
N LYS A 137 -7.19 8.54 -2.76
CA LYS A 137 -6.68 9.92 -2.77
C LYS A 137 -7.79 10.95 -2.51
N SER A 138 -8.94 10.82 -3.21
CA SER A 138 -10.09 11.69 -2.99
C SER A 138 -10.62 11.59 -1.56
N LYS A 139 -10.72 10.37 -1.00
CA LYS A 139 -11.19 10.17 0.39
C LYS A 139 -10.25 10.75 1.44
N ARG A 140 -8.95 10.78 1.17
CA ARG A 140 -7.97 11.41 2.05
C ARG A 140 -7.84 12.93 1.84
N GLY A 141 -8.58 13.49 0.87
CA GLY A 141 -8.50 14.92 0.55
C GLY A 141 -7.17 15.35 -0.08
N GLU A 142 -6.40 14.41 -0.64
CA GLU A 142 -5.13 14.68 -1.33
C GLU A 142 -5.33 15.31 -2.70
N ILE A 143 -6.47 15.04 -3.31
CA ILE A 143 -6.92 15.63 -4.56
C ILE A 143 -8.36 16.13 -4.41
N THR A 144 -8.69 17.18 -5.13
CA THR A 144 -10.05 17.72 -5.18
C THR A 144 -10.99 16.78 -5.95
N ASP A 145 -12.29 16.94 -5.77
CA ASP A 145 -13.29 16.16 -6.54
C ASP A 145 -13.15 16.38 -8.05
N VAL A 146 -12.71 17.57 -8.48
CA VAL A 146 -12.48 17.88 -9.90
C VAL A 146 -11.30 17.08 -10.44
N GLU A 147 -10.19 17.07 -9.73
CA GLU A 147 -8.98 16.30 -10.10
C GLU A 147 -9.27 14.79 -10.08
N ALA A 148 -9.98 14.31 -9.07
CA ALA A 148 -10.38 12.89 -8.97
C ALA A 148 -11.25 12.45 -10.16
N ASN A 149 -12.23 13.28 -10.54
CA ASN A 149 -13.08 13.01 -11.69
C ASN A 149 -12.31 13.03 -13.02
N GLU A 150 -11.31 13.91 -13.15
CA GLU A 150 -10.47 13.97 -14.33
C GLU A 150 -9.52 12.77 -14.42
N GLU A 151 -8.84 12.38 -13.32
CA GLU A 151 -8.03 11.15 -13.29
C GLU A 151 -8.91 9.91 -13.60
N TYR A 152 -10.11 9.83 -13.01
CA TYR A 152 -11.07 8.75 -13.27
C TYR A 152 -11.46 8.68 -14.74
N ARG A 153 -11.80 9.82 -15.36
CA ARG A 153 -12.17 9.92 -16.78
C ARG A 153 -11.03 9.40 -17.68
N GLN A 154 -9.79 9.83 -17.42
CA GLN A 154 -8.63 9.39 -18.19
C GLN A 154 -8.42 7.88 -18.10
N LEU A 155 -8.53 7.31 -16.90
CA LEU A 155 -8.39 5.87 -16.68
C LEU A 155 -9.49 5.03 -17.34
N THR A 156 -10.65 5.63 -17.58
CA THR A 156 -11.81 4.94 -18.19
C THR A 156 -12.02 5.28 -19.66
N GLU A 157 -11.14 6.04 -20.31
CA GLU A 157 -11.17 6.32 -21.75
C GLU A 157 -10.92 5.08 -22.60
N SER A 158 -10.01 4.21 -22.17
CA SER A 158 -9.62 2.99 -22.90
C SER A 158 -10.05 1.69 -22.23
N GLY A 159 -10.73 1.78 -21.07
CA GLY A 159 -11.18 0.64 -20.27
C GLY A 159 -12.60 0.83 -19.75
N GLY A 160 -13.11 -0.18 -19.05
CA GLY A 160 -14.45 -0.15 -18.48
C GLY A 160 -14.56 0.80 -17.28
N LYS A 161 -15.73 1.42 -17.15
CA LYS A 161 -16.10 2.22 -15.98
C LYS A 161 -16.47 1.33 -14.79
N ALA A 162 -16.38 1.86 -13.59
CA ALA A 162 -16.72 1.11 -12.38
C ALA A 162 -18.18 0.60 -12.39
N ARG A 163 -19.14 1.40 -12.90
CA ARG A 163 -20.56 1.00 -13.06
C ARG A 163 -20.78 -0.15 -14.04
N GLU A 164 -19.87 -0.38 -14.97
CA GLU A 164 -19.97 -1.44 -15.99
C GLU A 164 -19.56 -2.81 -15.47
N CYS A 165 -19.25 -2.90 -14.18
CA CYS A 165 -18.91 -4.16 -13.52
C CYS A 165 -20.06 -5.17 -13.64
N LEU A 166 -19.79 -6.32 -14.27
CA LEU A 166 -20.77 -7.40 -14.45
C LEU A 166 -20.96 -8.28 -13.20
N ALA A 167 -20.31 -7.95 -12.10
CA ALA A 167 -20.34 -8.71 -10.85
C ALA A 167 -19.98 -10.22 -11.01
N CYS A 168 -19.13 -10.56 -11.97
CA CYS A 168 -18.77 -11.95 -12.30
C CYS A 168 -17.88 -12.64 -11.24
N GLY A 169 -17.29 -11.89 -10.31
CA GLY A 169 -16.49 -12.40 -9.18
C GLY A 169 -15.04 -12.80 -9.51
N GLN A 170 -14.61 -12.83 -10.77
CA GLN A 170 -13.25 -13.28 -11.15
C GLN A 170 -12.17 -12.46 -10.45
N CYS A 171 -12.34 -11.15 -10.35
CA CYS A 171 -11.41 -10.24 -9.67
C CYS A 171 -11.28 -10.54 -8.16
N GLN A 172 -12.39 -10.93 -7.51
CA GLN A 172 -12.38 -11.28 -6.06
C GLN A 172 -11.65 -12.60 -5.82
N VAL A 173 -11.82 -13.59 -6.70
CA VAL A 173 -11.11 -14.86 -6.63
C VAL A 173 -9.60 -14.69 -6.83
N ALA A 174 -9.21 -13.80 -7.76
CA ALA A 174 -7.81 -13.50 -8.06
C ALA A 174 -7.13 -12.61 -7.00
N CYS A 175 -7.91 -11.96 -6.12
CA CYS A 175 -7.36 -11.01 -5.15
C CYS A 175 -6.67 -11.70 -3.98
N PRO A 176 -5.34 -11.55 -3.78
CA PRO A 176 -4.63 -12.14 -2.65
C PRO A 176 -4.98 -11.48 -1.31
N GLN A 177 -5.63 -10.30 -1.33
CA GLN A 177 -6.12 -9.61 -0.14
C GLN A 177 -7.59 -9.95 0.17
N HIS A 178 -8.24 -10.78 -0.65
CA HIS A 178 -9.65 -11.18 -0.51
C HIS A 178 -10.61 -9.98 -0.38
N LEU A 179 -10.36 -8.92 -1.15
CA LEU A 179 -11.18 -7.72 -1.16
C LEU A 179 -12.54 -7.97 -1.81
N GLU A 180 -13.58 -7.34 -1.28
CA GLU A 180 -14.91 -7.30 -1.88
C GLU A 180 -14.95 -6.30 -3.04
N ILE A 181 -14.19 -6.58 -4.10
CA ILE A 181 -13.91 -5.67 -5.22
C ILE A 181 -15.20 -5.16 -5.86
N ILE A 182 -16.23 -6.01 -6.01
CA ILE A 182 -17.51 -5.63 -6.61
C ILE A 182 -18.18 -4.52 -5.79
N ASN A 183 -18.18 -4.65 -4.45
CA ASN A 183 -18.76 -3.64 -3.57
C ASN A 183 -17.97 -2.34 -3.64
N TYR A 184 -16.65 -2.41 -3.63
CA TYR A 184 -15.79 -1.24 -3.76
C TYR A 184 -15.95 -0.54 -5.12
N LEU A 185 -16.12 -1.27 -6.23
CA LEU A 185 -16.40 -0.67 -7.54
C LEU A 185 -17.75 0.07 -7.54
N ASN A 186 -18.78 -0.46 -6.87
CA ASN A 186 -20.04 0.24 -6.69
C ASN A 186 -19.87 1.56 -5.91
N ASP A 187 -19.01 1.58 -4.89
CA ASP A 187 -18.76 2.80 -4.12
C ASP A 187 -17.93 3.82 -4.91
N VAL A 188 -16.97 3.36 -5.71
CA VAL A 188 -16.25 4.19 -6.68
C VAL A 188 -17.23 4.80 -7.68
N ALA A 189 -18.13 4.00 -8.28
CA ALA A 189 -19.12 4.48 -9.25
C ALA A 189 -20.04 5.55 -8.63
N LYS A 190 -20.54 5.33 -7.41
CA LYS A 190 -21.37 6.32 -6.70
C LYS A 190 -20.64 7.63 -6.43
N CYS A 191 -19.32 7.58 -6.23
CA CYS A 191 -18.51 8.76 -5.91
C CYS A 191 -18.12 9.53 -7.19
N MET A 192 -17.59 8.82 -8.20
CA MET A 192 -16.93 9.39 -9.37
C MET A 192 -17.87 9.57 -10.58
N GLU A 193 -19.03 8.88 -10.60
CA GLU A 193 -19.92 8.87 -11.74
C GLU A 193 -21.29 9.53 -11.41
N LYS A 194 -21.25 10.55 -10.53
CA LYS A 194 -22.43 11.38 -10.26
C LYS A 194 -22.83 12.11 -11.54
N GLN A 195 -24.09 11.93 -11.95
CA GLN A 195 -24.73 12.64 -13.07
C GLN A 195 -24.95 14.10 -12.71
#